data_5d515d2d54fa6c3b7ea9a7483e21e886
#
_entry.id   5d515d2d54fa6c3b7ea9a7483e21e886
#
_cell.length_a   1.000
_cell.length_b   1.000
_cell.length_c   1.000
_cell.angle_alpha   90.00
_cell.angle_beta   90.00
_cell.angle_gamma   90.00
#
_symmetry.space_group_name_H-M   'P 1'
#
loop_
_entity.id
_entity.type
_entity.pdbx_description
1 polymer ?
#
loop_
_entity_poly.entity_id
_entity_poly.type
_entity_poly.pdbx_seq_one_letter_code
_entity_poly.pdbx_strand_id
1 'polypeptide(L)'
;MELANAESINTNLEAMLRDNSDLSPAVASLQLLLEFIEKDDYTTIQGMEENLQYVISDITEKCSSACVRSACELFVRFATLTALDGTIDECKKNMSTRGRTFLEKMRAARCKIAALAAPFVQDRSTILTHSFSRVVRDTLFAAAEDHKHFTVYVTESAPDYSGRQLYEALAERGISVTLIVDAAVGYVLEKVDMVLLGAEGVVESGGIVNKIGTYTMAMCAKEKNIPIYVLAESFKFARKYPLNQRDLPDEQKYPTDKCNGKAHHSKEHPMVDYTPPAYITLLFTDLGILTPSAVSDELIKLYL
;
A
#
# COMPACT_ATOMS: atom_id res chain seq x y z
N MET A 1 5.71 30.17 -14.05
CA MET A 1 5.93 28.89 -14.75
C MET A 1 5.69 27.70 -13.82
N GLU A 2 5.83 27.86 -12.49
CA GLU A 2 5.70 26.80 -11.47
C GLU A 2 4.28 26.26 -11.26
N LEU A 3 3.26 27.10 -11.25
CA LEU A 3 1.85 26.68 -11.03
C LEU A 3 1.25 25.87 -12.19
N ALA A 4 1.67 26.16 -13.41
CA ALA A 4 1.16 25.45 -14.60
C ALA A 4 1.66 24.00 -14.70
N ASN A 5 2.85 23.70 -14.15
CA ASN A 5 3.40 22.34 -14.13
C ASN A 5 2.73 21.43 -13.08
N ALA A 6 2.37 21.97 -11.92
CA ALA A 6 1.75 21.19 -10.85
C ALA A 6 0.30 20.77 -11.17
N GLU A 7 -0.52 21.66 -11.74
CA GLU A 7 -1.86 21.32 -12.23
C GLU A 7 -1.82 20.26 -13.34
N SER A 8 -0.81 20.34 -14.21
CA SER A 8 -0.56 19.33 -15.25
C SER A 8 -0.19 17.96 -14.68
N ILE A 9 0.62 17.87 -13.62
CA ILE A 9 1.06 16.62 -12.99
C ILE A 9 -0.12 15.89 -12.37
N ASN A 10 -1.00 16.58 -11.66
CA ASN A 10 -2.17 15.97 -11.02
C ASN A 10 -3.21 15.50 -12.03
N THR A 11 -3.44 16.27 -13.08
CA THR A 11 -4.33 15.87 -14.19
C THR A 11 -3.78 14.59 -14.87
N ASN A 12 -2.48 14.50 -15.05
CA ASN A 12 -1.81 13.33 -15.59
C ASN A 12 -1.91 12.12 -14.64
N LEU A 13 -1.76 12.32 -13.32
CA LEU A 13 -1.91 11.25 -12.33
C LEU A 13 -3.32 10.64 -12.38
N GLU A 14 -4.35 11.47 -12.38
CA GLU A 14 -5.73 11.00 -12.49
C GLU A 14 -6.02 10.29 -13.82
N ALA A 15 -5.46 10.78 -14.92
CA ALA A 15 -5.58 10.15 -16.23
C ALA A 15 -4.92 8.77 -16.24
N MET A 16 -3.68 8.65 -15.72
CA MET A 16 -2.97 7.37 -15.65
C MET A 16 -3.72 6.33 -14.79
N LEU A 17 -4.33 6.77 -13.69
CA LEU A 17 -5.09 5.88 -12.81
C LEU A 17 -6.45 5.46 -13.40
N ARG A 18 -7.06 6.33 -14.23
CA ARG A 18 -8.28 5.99 -15.00
C ARG A 18 -8.00 5.01 -16.12
N ASP A 19 -6.91 5.22 -16.86
CA ASP A 19 -6.55 4.39 -18.02
C ASP A 19 -6.06 3.00 -17.61
N ASN A 20 -5.49 2.87 -16.42
CA ASN A 20 -4.99 1.61 -15.89
C ASN A 20 -5.41 1.41 -14.42
N SER A 21 -6.53 0.74 -14.21
CA SER A 21 -7.09 0.46 -12.88
C SER A 21 -6.20 -0.45 -12.02
N ASP A 22 -5.27 -1.19 -12.62
CA ASP A 22 -4.32 -2.05 -11.90
C ASP A 22 -3.05 -1.31 -11.45
N LEU A 23 -2.83 -0.10 -11.96
CA LEU A 23 -1.69 0.73 -11.58
C LEU A 23 -1.87 1.25 -10.15
N SER A 24 -0.83 1.08 -9.32
CA SER A 24 -0.83 1.62 -7.96
C SER A 24 -0.62 3.13 -7.99
N PRO A 25 -1.36 3.93 -7.18
CA PRO A 25 -1.13 5.37 -7.08
C PRO A 25 0.33 5.73 -6.78
N ALA A 26 1.00 4.96 -5.92
CA ALA A 26 2.41 5.16 -5.63
C ALA A 26 3.30 4.98 -6.86
N VAL A 27 3.08 3.92 -7.65
CA VAL A 27 3.85 3.68 -8.88
C VAL A 27 3.58 4.76 -9.93
N ALA A 28 2.33 5.20 -10.08
CA ALA A 28 1.96 6.30 -10.96
C ALA A 28 2.65 7.62 -10.56
N SER A 29 2.63 7.96 -9.27
CA SER A 29 3.30 9.15 -8.74
C SER A 29 4.80 9.15 -9.00
N LEU A 30 5.46 8.01 -8.80
CA LEU A 30 6.89 7.88 -9.07
C LEU A 30 7.23 7.95 -10.56
N GLN A 31 6.35 7.47 -11.40
CA GLN A 31 6.51 7.56 -12.84
C GLN A 31 6.49 9.03 -13.28
N LEU A 32 5.55 9.83 -12.73
CA LEU A 32 5.49 11.26 -12.97
C LEU A 32 6.70 12.00 -12.42
N LEU A 33 7.19 11.65 -11.22
CA LEU A 33 8.42 12.24 -10.66
C LEU A 33 9.64 11.94 -11.53
N LEU A 34 9.74 10.74 -12.08
CA LEU A 34 10.82 10.37 -12.98
C LEU A 34 10.75 11.17 -14.29
N GLU A 35 9.57 11.27 -14.89
CA GLU A 35 9.35 12.12 -16.07
C GLU A 35 9.67 13.58 -15.82
N PHE A 36 9.36 14.08 -14.62
CA PHE A 36 9.69 15.43 -14.21
C PHE A 36 11.22 15.64 -14.16
N ILE A 37 11.97 14.72 -13.52
CA ILE A 37 13.44 14.76 -13.49
C ILE A 37 14.03 14.77 -14.92
N GLU A 38 13.44 14.02 -15.85
CA GLU A 38 13.94 13.88 -17.21
C GLU A 38 13.65 15.09 -18.10
N LYS A 39 12.51 15.74 -17.91
CA LYS A 39 12.03 16.83 -18.79
C LYS A 39 12.51 18.22 -18.40
N ASP A 40 12.71 18.51 -17.12
CA ASP A 40 13.01 19.85 -16.65
C ASP A 40 14.47 20.25 -16.86
N ASP A 41 14.67 21.48 -17.32
CA ASP A 41 15.99 22.10 -17.52
C ASP A 41 16.42 22.87 -16.27
N TYR A 42 17.02 22.13 -15.33
CA TYR A 42 17.60 22.72 -14.13
C TYR A 42 18.96 23.32 -14.40
N THR A 43 19.21 24.52 -13.85
CA THR A 43 20.52 25.18 -13.89
C THR A 43 21.35 24.86 -12.64
N THR A 44 20.73 24.43 -11.55
CA THR A 44 21.40 24.13 -10.28
C THR A 44 20.80 22.86 -9.64
N ILE A 45 21.62 22.11 -8.90
CA ILE A 45 21.21 20.93 -8.14
C ILE A 45 20.19 21.31 -7.05
N GLN A 46 20.43 22.41 -6.36
CA GLN A 46 19.53 22.90 -5.32
C GLN A 46 18.14 23.25 -5.90
N GLY A 47 18.08 23.93 -7.04
CA GLY A 47 16.82 24.25 -7.70
C GLY A 47 16.04 22.99 -8.13
N MET A 48 16.75 21.94 -8.53
CA MET A 48 16.14 20.64 -8.81
C MET A 48 15.55 19.99 -7.56
N GLU A 49 16.27 19.99 -6.43
CA GLU A 49 15.80 19.45 -5.16
C GLU A 49 14.57 20.20 -4.63
N GLU A 50 14.60 21.54 -4.65
CA GLU A 50 13.48 22.38 -4.21
C GLU A 50 12.22 22.13 -5.06
N ASN A 51 12.36 22.02 -6.37
CA ASN A 51 11.25 21.73 -7.28
C ASN A 51 10.71 20.30 -7.09
N LEU A 52 11.57 19.31 -6.88
CA LEU A 52 11.15 17.94 -6.54
C LEU A 52 10.34 17.91 -5.26
N GLN A 53 10.78 18.60 -4.21
CA GLN A 53 10.05 18.68 -2.94
C GLN A 53 8.69 19.36 -3.12
N TYR A 54 8.62 20.41 -3.95
CA TYR A 54 7.36 21.07 -4.27
C TYR A 54 6.37 20.11 -4.97
N VAL A 55 6.83 19.38 -6.00
CA VAL A 55 6.00 18.40 -6.72
C VAL A 55 5.51 17.28 -5.79
N ILE A 56 6.38 16.79 -4.90
CA ILE A 56 6.00 15.77 -3.92
C ILE A 56 4.96 16.30 -2.95
N SER A 57 5.11 17.53 -2.46
CA SER A 57 4.12 18.16 -1.60
C SER A 57 2.75 18.22 -2.28
N ASP A 58 2.69 18.67 -3.53
CA ASP A 58 1.45 18.79 -4.29
C ASP A 58 0.78 17.40 -4.55
N ILE A 59 1.57 16.38 -4.92
CA ILE A 59 1.07 15.01 -5.09
C ILE A 59 0.52 14.48 -3.76
N THR A 60 1.22 14.70 -2.65
CA THR A 60 0.85 14.14 -1.34
C THR A 60 -0.30 14.89 -0.67
N GLU A 61 -0.50 16.16 -0.95
CA GLU A 61 -1.67 16.93 -0.50
C GLU A 61 -2.97 16.42 -1.14
N LYS A 62 -2.92 16.11 -2.43
CA LYS A 62 -4.10 15.65 -3.17
C LYS A 62 -4.35 14.16 -3.02
N CYS A 63 -3.28 13.39 -2.84
CA CYS A 63 -3.35 11.96 -2.60
C CYS A 63 -3.04 11.66 -1.13
N SER A 64 -4.07 11.69 -0.27
CA SER A 64 -3.95 11.48 1.19
C SER A 64 -3.47 10.06 1.60
N SER A 65 -2.95 9.28 0.66
CA SER A 65 -2.43 7.93 0.90
C SER A 65 -1.04 7.96 1.53
N ALA A 66 -0.91 7.34 2.71
CA ALA A 66 0.37 7.15 3.38
C ALA A 66 1.40 6.42 2.50
N CYS A 67 0.92 5.52 1.63
CA CYS A 67 1.73 4.76 0.68
C CYS A 67 2.40 5.67 -0.37
N VAL A 68 1.67 6.67 -0.92
CA VAL A 68 2.22 7.59 -1.93
C VAL A 68 3.32 8.44 -1.30
N ARG A 69 3.09 8.99 -0.12
CA ARG A 69 4.08 9.80 0.61
C ARG A 69 5.36 9.00 0.88
N SER A 70 5.23 7.80 1.45
CA SER A 70 6.37 6.93 1.75
C SER A 70 7.16 6.56 0.49
N ALA A 71 6.47 6.22 -0.60
CA ALA A 71 7.10 5.91 -1.87
C ALA A 71 7.88 7.08 -2.46
N CYS A 72 7.32 8.30 -2.42
CA CYS A 72 7.99 9.51 -2.90
C CYS A 72 9.25 9.83 -2.07
N GLU A 73 9.16 9.73 -0.73
CA GLU A 73 10.31 9.95 0.16
C GLU A 73 11.45 8.96 -0.12
N LEU A 74 11.13 7.67 -0.25
CA LEU A 74 12.11 6.62 -0.58
C LEU A 74 12.71 6.81 -1.97
N PHE A 75 11.89 7.22 -2.95
CA PHE A 75 12.36 7.48 -4.31
C PHE A 75 13.38 8.60 -4.35
N VAL A 76 13.06 9.76 -3.78
CA VAL A 76 13.99 10.90 -3.75
C VAL A 76 15.29 10.48 -3.10
N ARG A 77 15.21 9.87 -1.93
CA ARG A 77 16.40 9.41 -1.22
C ARG A 77 17.23 8.45 -2.07
N PHE A 78 16.61 7.43 -2.67
CA PHE A 78 17.32 6.47 -3.52
C PHE A 78 17.92 7.14 -4.77
N ALA A 79 17.23 8.10 -5.36
CA ALA A 79 17.70 8.82 -6.54
C ALA A 79 18.85 9.78 -6.20
N THR A 80 18.82 10.45 -5.02
CA THR A 80 19.81 11.48 -4.65
C THR A 80 21.05 10.94 -3.95
N LEU A 81 21.03 9.75 -3.36
CA LEU A 81 22.05 9.19 -2.43
C LEU A 81 23.50 9.19 -2.93
N THR A 82 23.79 9.43 -4.21
CA THR A 82 25.15 9.50 -4.78
C THR A 82 25.26 10.46 -5.96
N ALA A 83 24.23 11.26 -6.21
CA ALA A 83 24.13 12.02 -7.46
C ALA A 83 24.73 13.44 -7.36
N LEU A 84 25.25 13.83 -6.21
CA LEU A 84 25.58 15.25 -5.93
C LEU A 84 27.03 15.64 -6.27
N ASP A 85 27.89 14.68 -6.63
CA ASP A 85 29.28 14.93 -7.01
C ASP A 85 29.42 14.87 -8.55
N GLY A 86 29.34 16.03 -9.21
CA GLY A 86 29.51 16.11 -10.66
C GLY A 86 28.83 17.31 -11.31
N THR A 87 28.79 17.31 -12.63
CA THR A 87 28.02 18.29 -13.40
C THR A 87 26.52 18.02 -13.27
N ILE A 88 25.68 19.04 -13.47
CA ILE A 88 24.22 18.88 -13.37
C ILE A 88 23.69 17.81 -14.33
N ASP A 89 24.25 17.68 -15.51
CA ASP A 89 23.87 16.69 -16.50
C ASP A 89 24.21 15.27 -16.05
N GLU A 90 25.35 15.08 -15.39
CA GLU A 90 25.75 13.79 -14.79
C GLU A 90 24.84 13.43 -13.63
N CYS A 91 24.52 14.39 -12.76
CA CYS A 91 23.59 14.22 -11.66
C CYS A 91 22.19 13.81 -12.17
N LYS A 92 21.66 14.53 -13.15
CA LYS A 92 20.36 14.24 -13.78
C LYS A 92 20.31 12.84 -14.39
N LYS A 93 21.37 12.46 -15.14
CA LYS A 93 21.47 11.13 -15.74
C LYS A 93 21.54 10.02 -14.69
N ASN A 94 22.29 10.21 -13.62
CA ASN A 94 22.41 9.26 -12.53
C ASN A 94 21.08 9.11 -11.79
N MET A 95 20.39 10.21 -11.48
CA MET A 95 19.08 10.21 -10.84
C MET A 95 18.03 9.51 -11.71
N SER A 96 17.99 9.81 -13.01
CA SER A 96 17.08 9.13 -13.94
C SER A 96 17.34 7.62 -14.02
N THR A 97 18.59 7.20 -14.11
CA THR A 97 18.96 5.76 -14.18
C THR A 97 18.54 5.04 -12.89
N ARG A 98 18.83 5.64 -11.74
CA ARG A 98 18.44 5.07 -10.44
C ARG A 98 16.93 5.09 -10.25
N GLY A 99 16.26 6.17 -10.62
CA GLY A 99 14.81 6.28 -10.58
C GLY A 99 14.11 5.20 -11.40
N ARG A 100 14.60 4.91 -12.60
CA ARG A 100 14.10 3.80 -13.43
C ARG A 100 14.28 2.44 -12.75
N THR A 101 15.46 2.19 -12.20
CA THR A 101 15.75 0.94 -11.46
C THR A 101 14.83 0.77 -10.24
N PHE A 102 14.56 1.86 -9.51
CA PHE A 102 13.64 1.84 -8.39
C PHE A 102 12.20 1.53 -8.84
N LEU A 103 11.75 2.17 -9.91
CA LEU A 103 10.42 1.96 -10.48
C LEU A 103 10.22 0.51 -10.96
N GLU A 104 11.23 -0.09 -11.59
CA GLU A 104 11.21 -1.50 -12.01
C GLU A 104 11.09 -2.43 -10.81
N LYS A 105 11.86 -2.18 -9.74
CA LYS A 105 11.76 -2.96 -8.50
C LYS A 105 10.35 -2.87 -7.89
N MET A 106 9.75 -1.69 -7.87
CA MET A 106 8.41 -1.51 -7.35
C MET A 106 7.34 -2.23 -8.19
N ARG A 107 7.46 -2.20 -9.51
CA ARG A 107 6.56 -2.94 -10.41
C ARG A 107 6.66 -4.45 -10.20
N ALA A 108 7.86 -4.96 -9.95
CA ALA A 108 8.10 -6.39 -9.71
C ALA A 108 7.72 -6.84 -8.28
N ALA A 109 7.57 -5.92 -7.33
CA ALA A 109 7.37 -6.24 -5.92
C ALA A 109 6.14 -7.12 -5.67
N ARG A 110 5.00 -6.80 -6.30
CA ARG A 110 3.75 -7.57 -6.11
C ARG A 110 3.89 -9.03 -6.57
N CYS A 111 4.47 -9.26 -7.75
CA CYS A 111 4.68 -10.62 -8.25
C CYS A 111 5.61 -11.41 -7.33
N LYS A 112 6.66 -10.76 -6.80
CA LYS A 112 7.59 -11.39 -5.86
C LYS A 112 6.90 -11.78 -4.55
N ILE A 113 6.07 -10.88 -4.00
CA ILE A 113 5.30 -11.16 -2.79
C ILE A 113 4.30 -12.28 -3.03
N ALA A 114 3.58 -12.26 -4.15
CA ALA A 114 2.63 -13.30 -4.52
C ALA A 114 3.31 -14.67 -4.58
N ALA A 115 4.48 -14.78 -5.22
CA ALA A 115 5.26 -16.01 -5.30
C ALA A 115 5.73 -16.52 -3.92
N LEU A 116 6.06 -15.60 -2.99
CA LEU A 116 6.48 -15.96 -1.63
C LEU A 116 5.28 -16.38 -0.75
N ALA A 117 4.12 -15.78 -0.93
CA ALA A 117 2.95 -15.99 -0.07
C ALA A 117 2.04 -17.13 -0.57
N ALA A 118 1.94 -17.37 -1.89
CA ALA A 118 1.10 -18.41 -2.46
C ALA A 118 1.35 -19.83 -1.86
N PRO A 119 2.59 -20.25 -1.54
CA PRO A 119 2.84 -21.53 -0.88
C PRO A 119 2.18 -21.69 0.49
N PHE A 120 1.91 -20.57 1.19
CA PHE A 120 1.26 -20.60 2.51
C PHE A 120 -0.26 -20.79 2.42
N VAL A 121 -0.86 -20.55 1.26
CA VAL A 121 -2.24 -20.94 0.99
C VAL A 121 -2.28 -22.46 0.81
N GLN A 122 -2.92 -23.15 1.76
CA GLN A 122 -3.03 -24.60 1.72
C GLN A 122 -4.23 -25.03 0.89
N ASP A 123 -4.17 -26.23 0.32
CA ASP A 123 -5.32 -26.84 -0.35
C ASP A 123 -6.45 -27.06 0.64
N ARG A 124 -7.69 -26.76 0.25
CA ARG A 124 -8.92 -26.83 1.07
C ARG A 124 -8.97 -25.87 2.26
N SER A 125 -8.06 -24.91 2.36
CA SER A 125 -8.10 -23.91 3.42
C SER A 125 -9.21 -22.87 3.19
N THR A 126 -9.65 -22.27 4.28
CA THR A 126 -10.58 -21.14 4.30
C THR A 126 -9.85 -19.88 4.71
N ILE A 127 -9.88 -18.88 3.87
CA ILE A 127 -9.14 -17.63 4.03
C ILE A 127 -10.12 -16.51 4.30
N LEU A 128 -9.81 -15.64 5.25
CA LEU A 128 -10.52 -14.37 5.47
C LEU A 128 -9.63 -13.21 5.01
N THR A 129 -10.21 -12.29 4.26
CA THR A 129 -9.54 -11.07 3.85
C THR A 129 -10.46 -9.84 3.98
N HIS A 130 -9.88 -8.65 3.98
CA HIS A 130 -10.57 -7.40 4.20
C HIS A 130 -10.34 -6.43 3.04
N SER A 131 -11.44 -5.82 2.53
CA SER A 131 -11.35 -4.78 1.51
C SER A 131 -10.73 -5.28 0.19
N PHE A 132 -10.17 -4.38 -0.61
CA PHE A 132 -9.46 -4.69 -1.85
C PHE A 132 -7.96 -4.48 -1.70
N SER A 133 -7.20 -5.53 -1.90
CA SER A 133 -5.74 -5.45 -1.98
C SER A 133 -5.23 -6.16 -3.24
N ARG A 134 -4.49 -5.42 -4.09
CA ARG A 134 -3.92 -5.98 -5.33
C ARG A 134 -2.95 -7.12 -5.05
N VAL A 135 -2.11 -6.98 -4.02
CA VAL A 135 -1.13 -8.01 -3.67
C VAL A 135 -1.79 -9.26 -3.10
N VAL A 136 -2.89 -9.12 -2.33
CA VAL A 136 -3.69 -10.25 -1.85
C VAL A 136 -4.36 -10.95 -3.04
N ARG A 137 -4.99 -10.19 -3.94
CA ARG A 137 -5.59 -10.73 -5.17
C ARG A 137 -4.58 -11.55 -5.98
N ASP A 138 -3.42 -10.96 -6.26
CA ASP A 138 -2.38 -11.60 -7.07
C ASP A 138 -1.82 -12.87 -6.39
N THR A 139 -1.73 -12.88 -5.06
CA THR A 139 -1.34 -14.06 -4.27
C THR A 139 -2.38 -15.18 -4.37
N LEU A 140 -3.67 -14.84 -4.26
CA LEU A 140 -4.75 -15.82 -4.39
C LEU A 140 -4.84 -16.36 -5.82
N PHE A 141 -4.60 -15.53 -6.83
CA PHE A 141 -4.50 -15.97 -8.22
C PHE A 141 -3.34 -16.96 -8.41
N ALA A 142 -2.15 -16.63 -7.90
CA ALA A 142 -1.00 -17.52 -7.99
C ALA A 142 -1.25 -18.86 -7.29
N ALA A 143 -1.90 -18.85 -6.12
CA ALA A 143 -2.26 -20.09 -5.42
C ALA A 143 -3.28 -20.93 -6.19
N ALA A 144 -4.23 -20.31 -6.90
CA ALA A 144 -5.19 -21.02 -7.75
C ALA A 144 -4.52 -21.57 -9.03
N GLU A 145 -3.56 -20.87 -9.60
CA GLU A 145 -2.73 -21.34 -10.74
C GLU A 145 -1.88 -22.57 -10.36
N ASP A 146 -1.48 -22.69 -9.08
CA ASP A 146 -0.86 -23.90 -8.49
C ASP A 146 -1.86 -25.05 -8.25
N HIS A 147 -3.08 -24.98 -8.80
CA HIS A 147 -4.15 -25.98 -8.68
C HIS A 147 -4.64 -26.21 -7.25
N LYS A 148 -4.48 -25.26 -6.35
CA LYS A 148 -5.04 -25.32 -4.99
C LYS A 148 -6.51 -24.91 -4.99
N HIS A 149 -7.33 -25.66 -4.26
CA HIS A 149 -8.74 -25.37 -4.04
C HIS A 149 -8.90 -24.79 -2.64
N PHE A 150 -9.39 -23.59 -2.52
CA PHE A 150 -9.60 -22.91 -1.25
C PHE A 150 -10.84 -22.03 -1.32
N THR A 151 -11.35 -21.63 -0.17
CA THR A 151 -12.51 -20.74 -0.06
C THR A 151 -12.07 -19.40 0.54
N VAL A 152 -12.60 -18.30 0.01
CA VAL A 152 -12.26 -16.95 0.49
C VAL A 152 -13.51 -16.25 1.02
N TYR A 153 -13.47 -15.77 2.24
CA TYR A 153 -14.40 -14.77 2.76
C TYR A 153 -13.80 -13.38 2.58
N VAL A 154 -14.54 -12.49 1.94
CA VAL A 154 -14.15 -11.10 1.72
C VAL A 154 -15.15 -10.20 2.44
N THR A 155 -14.69 -9.32 3.31
CA THR A 155 -15.55 -8.31 3.92
C THR A 155 -15.86 -7.21 2.92
N GLU A 156 -17.08 -6.67 2.93
CA GLU A 156 -17.51 -5.65 1.97
C GLU A 156 -16.78 -4.31 2.12
N SER A 157 -16.26 -4.03 3.33
CA SER A 157 -15.53 -2.79 3.65
C SER A 157 -16.37 -1.52 3.46
N ALA A 158 -17.44 -1.38 4.26
CA ALA A 158 -18.22 -0.15 4.27
C ALA A 158 -17.39 1.04 4.79
N PRO A 159 -17.61 2.28 4.32
CA PRO A 159 -18.68 2.73 3.42
C PRO A 159 -18.32 2.74 1.92
N ASP A 160 -17.09 2.42 1.51
CA ASP A 160 -16.67 2.49 0.10
C ASP A 160 -16.90 1.18 -0.67
N TYR A 161 -17.19 0.09 0.05
CA TYR A 161 -17.51 -1.22 -0.50
C TYR A 161 -16.43 -1.79 -1.43
N SER A 162 -15.17 -1.44 -1.17
CA SER A 162 -14.03 -1.89 -1.96
C SER A 162 -13.84 -3.42 -1.97
N GLY A 163 -14.32 -4.12 -0.93
CA GLY A 163 -14.31 -5.59 -0.90
C GLY A 163 -15.09 -6.25 -2.04
N ARG A 164 -16.09 -5.57 -2.62
CA ARG A 164 -16.84 -6.07 -3.77
C ARG A 164 -15.95 -6.24 -5.01
N GLN A 165 -15.00 -5.34 -5.22
CA GLN A 165 -14.05 -5.44 -6.34
C GLN A 165 -13.17 -6.70 -6.21
N LEU A 166 -12.75 -7.06 -4.99
CA LEU A 166 -11.99 -8.29 -4.78
C LEU A 166 -12.86 -9.52 -4.99
N TYR A 167 -14.09 -9.49 -4.47
CA TYR A 167 -15.07 -10.55 -4.68
C TYR A 167 -15.30 -10.83 -6.17
N GLU A 168 -15.55 -9.81 -6.96
CA GLU A 168 -15.79 -9.93 -8.41
C GLU A 168 -14.55 -10.50 -9.12
N ALA A 169 -13.36 -9.98 -8.83
CA ALA A 169 -12.12 -10.45 -9.44
C ALA A 169 -11.80 -11.93 -9.10
N LEU A 170 -12.11 -12.39 -7.89
CA LEU A 170 -11.92 -13.79 -7.50
C LEU A 170 -12.97 -14.70 -8.14
N ALA A 171 -14.23 -14.26 -8.18
CA ALA A 171 -15.33 -15.00 -8.79
C ALA A 171 -15.12 -15.19 -10.31
N GLU A 172 -14.65 -14.16 -11.03
CA GLU A 172 -14.29 -14.24 -12.45
C GLU A 172 -13.22 -15.29 -12.75
N ARG A 173 -12.30 -15.52 -11.80
CA ARG A 173 -11.27 -16.56 -11.89
C ARG A 173 -11.75 -17.95 -11.44
N GLY A 174 -13.03 -18.09 -11.05
CA GLY A 174 -13.59 -19.35 -10.57
C GLY A 174 -13.14 -19.77 -9.17
N ILE A 175 -12.57 -18.85 -8.38
CA ILE A 175 -12.21 -19.08 -6.99
C ILE A 175 -13.46 -19.04 -6.12
N SER A 176 -13.64 -20.01 -5.22
CA SER A 176 -14.77 -20.03 -4.29
C SER A 176 -14.69 -18.84 -3.34
N VAL A 177 -15.58 -17.88 -3.49
CA VAL A 177 -15.56 -16.63 -2.72
C VAL A 177 -16.94 -16.28 -2.20
N THR A 178 -16.99 -15.75 -0.98
CA THR A 178 -18.21 -15.25 -0.32
C THR A 178 -17.98 -13.84 0.19
N LEU A 179 -18.82 -12.90 -0.25
CA LEU A 179 -18.83 -11.53 0.28
C LEU A 179 -19.63 -11.52 1.60
N ILE A 180 -19.06 -10.93 2.63
CA ILE A 180 -19.69 -10.80 3.96
C ILE A 180 -19.71 -9.33 4.41
N VAL A 181 -20.67 -8.99 5.26
CA VAL A 181 -20.67 -7.69 5.95
C VAL A 181 -19.52 -7.63 6.97
N ASP A 182 -18.98 -6.43 7.22
CA ASP A 182 -17.83 -6.25 8.12
C ASP A 182 -18.11 -6.77 9.56
N ALA A 183 -19.35 -6.64 10.03
CA ALA A 183 -19.78 -7.15 11.34
C ALA A 183 -19.78 -8.67 11.45
N ALA A 184 -19.75 -9.42 10.32
CA ALA A 184 -19.79 -10.89 10.32
C ALA A 184 -18.41 -11.54 10.56
N VAL A 185 -17.34 -10.78 10.70
CA VAL A 185 -15.97 -11.28 10.91
C VAL A 185 -15.93 -12.31 12.05
N GLY A 186 -16.42 -11.96 13.24
CA GLY A 186 -16.41 -12.88 14.38
C GLY A 186 -17.19 -14.16 14.14
N TYR A 187 -18.25 -14.12 13.34
CA TYR A 187 -19.08 -15.27 13.01
C TYR A 187 -18.36 -16.26 12.07
N VAL A 188 -17.68 -15.75 11.04
CA VAL A 188 -17.03 -16.63 10.05
C VAL A 188 -15.70 -17.19 10.54
N LEU A 189 -15.03 -16.54 11.51
CA LEU A 189 -13.72 -16.95 12.01
C LEU A 189 -13.67 -18.38 12.56
N GLU A 190 -14.78 -18.96 12.96
CA GLU A 190 -14.83 -20.37 13.38
C GLU A 190 -14.52 -21.38 12.25
N LYS A 191 -14.59 -20.91 10.99
CA LYS A 191 -14.34 -21.72 9.79
C LYS A 191 -13.06 -21.31 9.07
N VAL A 192 -12.35 -20.29 9.57
CA VAL A 192 -11.20 -19.68 8.91
C VAL A 192 -9.91 -20.28 9.43
N ASP A 193 -9.03 -20.66 8.52
CA ASP A 193 -7.71 -21.20 8.82
C ASP A 193 -6.63 -20.12 8.89
N MET A 194 -6.79 -19.03 8.12
CA MET A 194 -5.87 -17.91 8.11
C MET A 194 -6.55 -16.60 7.69
N VAL A 195 -6.00 -15.50 8.16
CA VAL A 195 -6.34 -14.15 7.70
C VAL A 195 -5.22 -13.65 6.80
N LEU A 196 -5.56 -13.19 5.60
CA LEU A 196 -4.63 -12.64 4.61
C LEU A 196 -4.98 -11.18 4.34
N LEU A 197 -4.09 -10.26 4.66
CA LEU A 197 -4.34 -8.82 4.61
C LEU A 197 -3.32 -8.11 3.74
N GLY A 198 -3.76 -7.03 3.08
CA GLY A 198 -2.85 -6.02 2.57
C GLY A 198 -2.46 -5.01 3.66
N ALA A 199 -1.65 -4.03 3.28
CA ALA A 199 -1.38 -2.85 4.11
C ALA A 199 -1.29 -1.60 3.24
N GLU A 200 -1.72 -0.45 3.78
CA GLU A 200 -1.45 0.87 3.23
C GLU A 200 -0.11 1.42 3.72
N GLY A 201 0.31 1.02 4.91
CA GLY A 201 1.60 1.36 5.48
C GLY A 201 2.05 0.31 6.49
N VAL A 202 3.36 0.06 6.53
CA VAL A 202 4.02 -0.75 7.55
C VAL A 202 4.88 0.20 8.38
N VAL A 203 4.64 0.23 9.68
CA VAL A 203 5.31 1.16 10.59
C VAL A 203 6.52 0.53 11.27
N GLU A 204 7.40 1.34 11.81
CA GLU A 204 8.70 0.92 12.37
C GLU A 204 8.59 -0.16 13.45
N SER A 205 7.51 -0.17 14.23
CA SER A 205 7.24 -1.22 15.23
C SER A 205 6.88 -2.59 14.62
N GLY A 206 6.69 -2.68 13.30
CA GLY A 206 6.17 -3.87 12.62
C GLY A 206 4.66 -4.00 12.64
N GLY A 207 3.94 -3.00 13.15
CA GLY A 207 2.50 -2.87 12.98
C GLY A 207 2.14 -2.36 11.59
N ILE A 208 0.85 -2.35 11.27
CA ILE A 208 0.36 -1.88 9.97
C ILE A 208 -0.73 -0.82 10.13
N VAL A 209 -0.80 0.05 9.15
CA VAL A 209 -1.95 0.91 8.88
C VAL A 209 -2.66 0.35 7.66
N ASN A 210 -3.95 0.09 7.77
CA ASN A 210 -4.75 -0.46 6.69
C ASN A 210 -6.19 0.01 6.80
N LYS A 211 -7.03 -0.34 5.84
CA LYS A 211 -8.46 -0.02 5.81
C LYS A 211 -9.14 -0.28 7.16
N ILE A 212 -10.02 0.65 7.57
CA ILE A 212 -10.80 0.53 8.81
C ILE A 212 -11.51 -0.82 8.92
N GLY A 213 -11.42 -1.46 10.07
CA GLY A 213 -11.91 -2.82 10.32
C GLY A 213 -10.81 -3.87 10.41
N THR A 214 -9.61 -3.55 9.91
CA THR A 214 -8.44 -4.44 9.98
C THR A 214 -8.07 -4.76 11.43
N TYR A 215 -8.03 -3.76 12.31
CA TYR A 215 -7.72 -3.98 13.72
C TYR A 215 -8.80 -4.82 14.43
N THR A 216 -10.07 -4.58 14.14
CA THR A 216 -11.17 -5.41 14.67
C THR A 216 -11.03 -6.86 14.24
N MET A 217 -10.75 -7.10 12.96
CA MET A 217 -10.50 -8.45 12.44
C MET A 217 -9.29 -9.10 13.13
N ALA A 218 -8.23 -8.34 13.34
CA ALA A 218 -7.01 -8.82 13.99
C ALA A 218 -7.26 -9.22 15.46
N MET A 219 -8.04 -8.43 16.20
CA MET A 219 -8.43 -8.78 17.56
C MET A 219 -9.23 -10.08 17.61
N CYS A 220 -10.22 -10.23 16.72
CA CYS A 220 -11.04 -11.44 16.66
C CYS A 220 -10.21 -12.68 16.26
N ALA A 221 -9.31 -12.55 15.29
CA ALA A 221 -8.44 -13.63 14.86
C ALA A 221 -7.46 -14.06 15.96
N LYS A 222 -6.91 -13.09 16.70
CA LYS A 222 -6.01 -13.36 17.84
C LYS A 222 -6.70 -14.16 18.93
N GLU A 223 -7.93 -13.82 19.26
CA GLU A 223 -8.73 -14.55 20.27
C GLU A 223 -8.97 -16.01 19.86
N LYS A 224 -9.11 -16.27 18.56
CA LYS A 224 -9.28 -17.61 18.00
C LYS A 224 -7.96 -18.32 17.66
N ASN A 225 -6.79 -17.70 17.91
CA ASN A 225 -5.47 -18.20 17.54
C ASN A 225 -5.30 -18.46 16.03
N ILE A 226 -5.98 -17.68 15.19
CA ILE A 226 -5.88 -17.77 13.73
C ILE A 226 -4.70 -16.89 13.28
N PRO A 227 -3.76 -17.42 12.47
CA PRO A 227 -2.63 -16.65 11.99
C PRO A 227 -3.05 -15.52 11.07
N ILE A 228 -2.40 -14.37 11.23
CA ILE A 228 -2.57 -13.19 10.39
C ILE A 228 -1.30 -12.97 9.58
N TYR A 229 -1.44 -13.04 8.28
CA TYR A 229 -0.38 -12.77 7.31
C TYR A 229 -0.64 -11.45 6.60
N VAL A 230 0.34 -10.58 6.60
CA VAL A 230 0.28 -9.28 5.95
C VAL A 230 1.15 -9.28 4.71
N LEU A 231 0.60 -8.83 3.59
CA LEU A 231 1.28 -8.71 2.31
C LEU A 231 1.47 -7.23 2.00
N ALA A 232 2.71 -6.78 1.96
CA ALA A 232 3.01 -5.36 1.77
C ALA A 232 4.32 -5.17 1.01
N GLU A 233 4.29 -4.30 0.01
CA GLU A 233 5.47 -3.89 -0.72
C GLU A 233 6.37 -3.02 0.17
N SER A 234 7.70 -3.14 0.04
CA SER A 234 8.68 -2.45 0.89
C SER A 234 8.61 -0.91 0.81
N PHE A 235 8.13 -0.36 -0.29
CA PHE A 235 7.93 1.08 -0.41
C PHE A 235 6.78 1.64 0.47
N LYS A 236 5.98 0.78 1.08
CA LYS A 236 4.97 1.13 2.09
C LYS A 236 5.54 1.24 3.50
N PHE A 237 6.82 0.92 3.68
CA PHE A 237 7.48 1.04 4.97
C PHE A 237 7.70 2.51 5.30
N ALA A 238 7.17 2.95 6.44
CA ALA A 238 7.19 4.34 6.85
C ALA A 238 7.85 4.50 8.23
N ARG A 239 8.70 5.53 8.36
CA ARG A 239 9.25 5.96 9.65
C ARG A 239 8.18 6.68 10.49
N LYS A 240 7.16 5.93 10.88
CA LYS A 240 6.11 6.39 11.79
C LYS A 240 6.03 5.43 12.96
N TYR A 241 5.71 5.97 14.12
CA TYR A 241 5.61 5.19 15.35
C TYR A 241 4.27 5.47 16.05
N PRO A 242 3.13 5.09 15.45
CA PRO A 242 1.85 5.25 16.13
C PRO A 242 1.81 4.33 17.36
N LEU A 243 1.44 4.88 18.50
CA LEU A 243 1.23 4.14 19.75
C LEU A 243 -0.22 3.66 19.86
N ASN A 244 -1.13 4.40 19.23
CA ASN A 244 -2.57 4.14 19.28
C ASN A 244 -3.29 4.73 18.06
N GLN A 245 -4.62 4.52 17.98
CA GLN A 245 -5.46 4.97 16.86
C GLN A 245 -5.48 6.51 16.70
N ARG A 246 -5.23 7.27 17.76
CA ARG A 246 -5.28 8.75 17.73
C ARG A 246 -4.06 9.36 17.06
N ASP A 247 -3.00 8.60 16.91
CA ASP A 247 -1.76 9.04 16.27
C ASP A 247 -1.84 8.98 14.72
N LEU A 248 -2.96 8.45 14.19
CA LEU A 248 -3.23 8.47 12.75
C LEU A 248 -3.65 9.88 12.30
N PRO A 249 -3.14 10.37 11.15
CA PRO A 249 -3.45 11.70 10.65
C PRO A 249 -4.94 11.90 10.37
N ASP A 250 -5.47 13.08 10.67
CA ASP A 250 -6.86 13.45 10.40
C ASP A 250 -7.22 13.47 8.91
N GLU A 251 -6.23 13.58 8.04
CA GLU A 251 -6.37 13.52 6.58
C GLU A 251 -6.86 12.13 6.09
N GLN A 252 -6.74 11.10 6.93
CA GLN A 252 -7.16 9.73 6.63
C GLN A 252 -8.58 9.44 7.13
N LYS A 253 -9.49 10.41 6.98
CA LYS A 253 -10.92 10.28 7.30
C LYS A 253 -11.77 10.34 6.03
N TYR A 254 -12.90 9.64 6.04
CA TYR A 254 -13.82 9.68 4.89
C TYR A 254 -14.38 11.09 4.67
N PRO A 255 -14.47 11.57 3.41
CA PRO A 255 -15.15 12.81 3.08
C PRO A 255 -16.64 12.77 3.50
N THR A 256 -17.18 13.94 3.83
CA THR A 256 -18.55 14.11 4.36
C THR A 256 -19.65 13.57 3.43
N ASP A 257 -19.44 13.62 2.13
CA ASP A 257 -20.36 13.14 1.09
C ASP A 257 -20.56 11.61 1.13
N LYS A 258 -19.51 10.84 1.45
CA LYS A 258 -19.61 9.39 1.63
C LYS A 258 -20.33 8.95 2.91
N CYS A 259 -20.53 9.87 3.85
CA CYS A 259 -21.20 9.64 5.12
C CYS A 259 -22.63 10.21 5.16
N ASN A 260 -23.36 10.22 4.04
CA ASN A 260 -24.75 10.72 3.93
C ASN A 260 -24.93 12.19 4.32
N GLY A 261 -23.98 13.07 4.04
CA GLY A 261 -24.12 14.52 4.11
C GLY A 261 -24.22 15.13 5.51
N LYS A 262 -24.03 14.36 6.58
CA LYS A 262 -24.04 14.89 7.95
C LYS A 262 -22.61 15.23 8.37
N ALA A 263 -22.28 16.52 8.39
CA ALA A 263 -20.96 17.06 8.72
C ALA A 263 -20.36 16.56 10.04
N HIS A 264 -21.20 16.13 11.00
CA HIS A 264 -20.73 15.57 12.27
C HIS A 264 -20.11 14.18 12.16
N HIS A 265 -20.48 13.38 11.16
CA HIS A 265 -19.98 12.01 11.03
C HIS A 265 -18.61 11.94 10.37
N SER A 266 -18.25 12.86 9.46
CA SER A 266 -16.97 12.83 8.73
C SER A 266 -15.73 12.94 9.62
N LYS A 267 -15.83 13.64 10.76
CA LYS A 267 -14.70 13.78 11.70
C LYS A 267 -14.43 12.53 12.54
N GLU A 268 -15.40 11.63 12.64
CA GLU A 268 -15.33 10.44 13.49
C GLU A 268 -15.23 9.12 12.69
N HIS A 269 -15.32 9.18 11.36
CA HIS A 269 -15.21 8.00 10.51
C HIS A 269 -13.81 7.89 9.85
N PRO A 270 -12.85 7.20 10.50
CA PRO A 270 -11.54 6.99 9.92
C PRO A 270 -11.64 6.09 8.69
N MET A 271 -10.78 6.34 7.70
CA MET A 271 -10.62 5.43 6.54
C MET A 271 -9.73 4.25 6.86
N VAL A 272 -8.84 4.40 7.81
CA VAL A 272 -7.83 3.42 8.19
C VAL A 272 -7.77 3.23 9.70
N ASP A 273 -7.24 2.10 10.13
CA ASP A 273 -6.90 1.82 11.52
C ASP A 273 -5.45 1.33 11.65
N TYR A 274 -4.92 1.41 12.86
CA TYR A 274 -3.62 0.88 13.21
C TYR A 274 -3.76 -0.49 13.86
N THR A 275 -3.07 -1.48 13.32
CA THR A 275 -2.98 -2.83 13.90
C THR A 275 -1.59 -3.02 14.50
N PRO A 276 -1.46 -3.17 15.83
CA PRO A 276 -0.19 -3.40 16.51
C PRO A 276 0.51 -4.70 16.07
N PRO A 277 1.86 -4.77 16.15
CA PRO A 277 2.63 -5.94 15.74
C PRO A 277 2.26 -7.24 16.48
N ALA A 278 1.75 -7.13 17.70
CA ALA A 278 1.36 -8.28 18.52
C ALA A 278 0.21 -9.11 17.90
N TYR A 279 -0.52 -8.57 16.94
CA TYR A 279 -1.60 -9.23 16.23
C TYR A 279 -1.16 -9.88 14.92
N ILE A 280 0.05 -9.59 14.44
CA ILE A 280 0.57 -10.01 13.12
C ILE A 280 1.50 -11.20 13.30
N THR A 281 1.28 -12.26 12.52
CA THR A 281 2.12 -13.46 12.54
C THR A 281 3.37 -13.28 11.68
N LEU A 282 3.20 -12.93 10.40
CA LEU A 282 4.27 -12.69 9.45
C LEU A 282 3.89 -11.58 8.47
N LEU A 283 4.91 -10.90 7.94
CA LEU A 283 4.80 -9.98 6.81
C LEU A 283 5.52 -10.57 5.60
N PHE A 284 4.81 -10.68 4.48
CA PHE A 284 5.35 -11.06 3.18
C PHE A 284 5.68 -9.79 2.39
N THR A 285 6.94 -9.62 2.07
CA THR A 285 7.44 -8.43 1.40
C THR A 285 8.33 -8.80 0.22
N ASP A 286 8.60 -7.85 -0.65
CA ASP A 286 9.60 -8.04 -1.72
C ASP A 286 11.04 -8.13 -1.20
N LEU A 287 11.28 -7.81 0.09
CA LEU A 287 12.55 -8.05 0.80
C LEU A 287 12.66 -9.47 1.33
N GLY A 288 11.54 -10.16 1.54
CA GLY A 288 11.44 -11.50 2.09
C GLY A 288 10.26 -11.65 3.05
N ILE A 289 10.22 -12.77 3.76
CA ILE A 289 9.24 -13.06 4.81
C ILE A 289 9.83 -12.57 6.13
N LEU A 290 9.14 -11.65 6.78
CA LEU A 290 9.60 -10.98 7.98
C LEU A 290 8.68 -11.28 9.17
N THR A 291 9.27 -11.37 10.36
CA THR A 291 8.51 -11.17 11.60
C THR A 291 8.28 -9.68 11.84
N PRO A 292 7.23 -9.27 12.57
CA PRO A 292 7.04 -7.86 12.89
C PRO A 292 8.28 -7.20 13.52
N SER A 293 9.01 -7.91 14.37
CA SER A 293 10.24 -7.41 14.99
C SER A 293 11.40 -7.15 14.03
N ALA A 294 11.43 -7.83 12.87
CA ALA A 294 12.47 -7.65 11.86
C ALA A 294 12.24 -6.43 10.96
N VAL A 295 11.04 -5.83 11.00
CA VAL A 295 10.69 -4.68 10.15
C VAL A 295 11.58 -3.48 10.43
N SER A 296 11.91 -3.21 11.69
CA SER A 296 12.78 -2.09 12.07
C SER A 296 14.16 -2.20 11.42
N ASP A 297 14.76 -3.40 11.43
CA ASP A 297 16.07 -3.64 10.83
C ASP A 297 16.05 -3.44 9.30
N GLU A 298 15.01 -3.93 8.63
CA GLU A 298 14.86 -3.75 7.19
C GLU A 298 14.57 -2.29 6.83
N LEU A 299 13.79 -1.59 7.66
CA LEU A 299 13.51 -0.18 7.47
C LEU A 299 14.80 0.66 7.61
N ILE A 300 15.65 0.36 8.58
CA ILE A 300 16.97 1.00 8.72
C ILE A 300 17.79 0.83 7.43
N LYS A 301 17.86 -0.40 6.88
CA LYS A 301 18.58 -0.68 5.62
C LYS A 301 18.03 0.08 4.41
N LEU A 302 16.71 0.28 4.35
CA LEU A 302 16.08 1.05 3.28
C LEU A 302 16.41 2.55 3.35
N TYR A 303 16.70 3.04 4.57
CA TYR A 303 16.99 4.45 4.84
C TYR A 303 18.48 4.76 5.06
N LEU A 304 19.36 3.78 5.08
CA LEU A 304 20.82 3.94 5.00
C LEU A 304 21.28 3.94 3.54
#